data_7fc1d00d104aedc2eed4045f65ff9f8d
#
_entry.id   7fc1d00d104aedc2eed4045f65ff9f8d
#
_cell.length_a   1.000
_cell.length_b   1.000
_cell.length_c   1.000
_cell.angle_alpha   90.00
_cell.angle_beta   90.00
_cell.angle_gamma   90.00
#
_symmetry.space_group_name_H-M   'P 1'
#
loop_
_entity.id
_entity.type
_entity.pdbx_description
1 polymer ?
#
loop_
_entity_poly.entity_id
_entity_poly.type
_entity_poly.pdbx_seq_one_letter_code
_entity_poly.pdbx_strand_id
1 'polypeptide(L)'
;MKKRIKLTTGIVLINKKYKKNEFYHFIQEPNNVIIIPVIKNKFLIVQQKREPINKKNYEFPMGWVDKGETLIQSSKRELLEETGYKSLSMPKKILEYFPDPGRNSRKCVVSIQKA
;
A
#
# COMPACT_ATOMS: atom_id res chain seq x y z
N MET A 1 18.05 -18.39 12.58
CA MET A 1 18.72 -17.09 12.55
C MET A 1 17.96 -16.16 11.59
N LYS A 2 17.85 -14.90 11.95
CA LYS A 2 17.15 -13.90 11.17
C LYS A 2 18.08 -12.71 10.95
N LYS A 3 18.26 -12.31 9.69
CA LYS A 3 18.99 -11.09 9.34
C LYS A 3 18.04 -10.05 8.78
N ARG A 4 18.28 -8.79 9.12
CA ARG A 4 17.54 -7.65 8.63
C ARG A 4 18.49 -6.72 7.88
N ILE A 5 18.19 -6.43 6.63
CA ILE A 5 18.98 -5.49 5.84
C ILE A 5 18.06 -4.35 5.44
N LYS A 6 18.31 -3.18 5.98
CA LYS A 6 17.55 -1.97 5.64
C LYS A 6 17.95 -1.53 4.24
N LEU A 7 17.01 -1.58 3.29
CA LEU A 7 17.23 -1.15 1.92
C LEU A 7 17.02 0.35 1.75
N THR A 8 15.97 0.87 2.39
CA THR A 8 15.66 2.29 2.48
C THR A 8 14.71 2.49 3.65
N THR A 9 14.34 3.73 3.94
CA THR A 9 13.37 4.01 5.00
C THR A 9 12.08 3.23 4.76
N GLY A 10 11.70 2.40 5.72
CA GLY A 10 10.47 1.61 5.67
C GLY A 10 10.56 0.28 4.92
N ILE A 11 11.64 0.02 4.17
CA ILE A 11 11.79 -1.23 3.40
C ILE A 11 12.98 -2.01 3.92
N VAL A 12 12.73 -3.24 4.34
CA VAL A 12 13.74 -4.12 4.94
C VAL A 12 13.73 -5.47 4.22
N LEU A 13 14.91 -5.95 3.84
CA LEU A 13 15.08 -7.32 3.37
C LEU A 13 15.28 -8.22 4.58
N ILE A 14 14.47 -9.26 4.69
CA ILE A 14 14.53 -10.26 5.76
C ILE A 14 15.11 -11.54 5.21
N ASN A 15 16.11 -12.08 5.91
CA ASN A 15 16.62 -13.41 5.67
C ASN A 15 16.33 -14.25 6.90
N LYS A 16 15.40 -15.20 6.78
CA LYS A 16 14.92 -16.01 7.90
C LYS A 16 15.15 -17.49 7.63
N LYS A 17 15.84 -18.15 8.55
CA LYS A 17 15.98 -19.61 8.52
C LYS A 17 14.64 -20.24 8.90
N TYR A 18 14.13 -21.14 8.08
CA TYR A 18 12.86 -21.81 8.34
C TYR A 18 12.97 -23.34 8.35
N LYS A 19 14.03 -23.90 7.75
CA LYS A 19 14.37 -25.31 7.77
C LYS A 19 15.87 -25.48 7.89
N LYS A 20 16.34 -26.67 8.26
CA LYS A 20 17.77 -26.98 8.30
C LYS A 20 18.42 -26.67 6.93
N ASN A 21 19.42 -25.80 6.93
CA ASN A 21 20.14 -25.35 5.75
C ASN A 21 19.29 -24.65 4.66
N GLU A 22 18.07 -24.22 5.00
CA GLU A 22 17.20 -23.46 4.09
C GLU A 22 16.82 -22.13 4.71
N PHE A 23 16.82 -21.07 3.86
CA PHE A 23 16.50 -19.72 4.26
C PHE A 23 15.41 -19.15 3.40
N TYR A 24 14.56 -18.33 3.97
CA TYR A 24 13.53 -17.59 3.26
C TYR A 24 13.91 -16.13 3.21
N HIS A 25 13.87 -15.55 2.02
CA HIS A 25 14.12 -14.13 1.80
C HIS A 25 12.83 -13.43 1.41
N PHE A 26 12.52 -12.34 2.10
CA PHE A 26 11.33 -11.56 1.76
C PHE A 26 11.53 -10.08 2.11
N ILE A 27 10.67 -9.25 1.53
CA ILE A 27 10.64 -7.82 1.81
C ILE A 27 9.63 -7.55 2.91
N GLN A 28 10.01 -6.76 3.88
CA GLN A 28 9.13 -6.23 4.90
C GLN A 28 8.98 -4.74 4.68
N GLU A 29 7.75 -4.27 4.56
CA GLU A 29 7.42 -2.86 4.39
C GLU A 29 6.08 -2.53 5.04
N PRO A 30 5.76 -1.23 5.25
CA PRO A 30 4.49 -0.84 5.83
C PRO A 30 3.30 -1.33 5.01
N ASN A 31 2.16 -1.50 5.67
CA ASN A 31 0.92 -1.83 4.97
C ASN A 31 0.51 -0.67 4.05
N ASN A 32 -0.19 -1.00 2.97
CA ASN A 32 -0.73 -0.03 2.03
C ASN A 32 -2.22 0.18 2.26
N VAL A 33 -2.65 1.39 1.99
CA VAL A 33 -4.05 1.70 1.77
C VAL A 33 -4.27 1.99 0.28
N ILE A 34 -5.31 1.40 -0.30
CA ILE A 34 -5.75 1.67 -1.66
C ILE A 34 -7.12 2.34 -1.55
N ILE A 35 -7.27 3.50 -2.19
CA ILE A 35 -8.47 4.30 -2.08
C ILE A 35 -9.25 4.21 -3.39
N ILE A 36 -10.55 3.94 -3.29
CA ILE A 36 -11.47 4.02 -4.42
C ILE A 36 -12.29 5.29 -4.24
N PRO A 37 -11.86 6.42 -4.85
CA PRO A 37 -12.62 7.66 -4.73
C PRO A 37 -13.76 7.68 -5.73
N VAL A 38 -14.93 8.08 -5.27
CA VAL A 38 -16.13 8.21 -6.11
C VAL A 38 -16.47 9.69 -6.23
N ILE A 39 -16.49 10.19 -7.46
CA ILE A 39 -16.82 11.58 -7.78
C ILE A 39 -17.91 11.56 -8.84
N LYS A 40 -19.10 12.11 -8.54
CA LYS A 40 -20.21 12.20 -9.49
C LYS A 40 -20.48 10.86 -10.21
N ASN A 41 -20.56 9.77 -9.44
CA ASN A 41 -20.79 8.41 -9.93
C ASN A 41 -19.68 7.86 -10.83
N LYS A 42 -18.47 8.41 -10.74
CA LYS A 42 -17.30 7.94 -11.48
C LYS A 42 -16.16 7.66 -10.50
N PHE A 43 -15.28 6.76 -10.88
CA PHE A 43 -14.06 6.51 -10.12
C PHE A 43 -12.95 7.47 -10.54
N LEU A 44 -12.20 7.96 -9.56
CA LEU A 44 -10.98 8.73 -9.82
C LEU A 44 -9.79 7.78 -9.86
N ILE A 45 -9.05 7.85 -10.97
CA ILE A 45 -7.86 7.02 -11.20
C ILE A 45 -6.69 7.95 -11.45
N VAL A 46 -5.52 7.60 -10.95
CA VAL A 46 -4.27 8.32 -11.20
C VAL A 46 -3.40 7.56 -12.21
N GLN A 47 -2.62 8.30 -12.99
CA GLN A 47 -1.63 7.75 -13.89
C GLN A 47 -0.25 8.00 -13.31
N GLN A 48 0.54 6.96 -13.13
CA GLN A 48 1.90 7.06 -12.60
C GLN A 48 2.87 6.22 -13.43
N LYS A 49 4.09 6.72 -13.60
CA LYS A 49 5.16 5.90 -14.14
C LYS A 49 5.67 4.98 -13.03
N ARG A 50 5.71 3.68 -13.31
CA ARG A 50 6.22 2.67 -12.39
C ARG A 50 7.53 2.09 -12.91
N GLU A 51 8.63 2.42 -12.24
CA GLU A 51 9.97 1.99 -12.66
C GLU A 51 10.11 0.46 -12.78
N PRO A 52 9.58 -0.37 -11.87
CA PRO A 52 9.72 -1.82 -12.01
C PRO A 52 9.17 -2.39 -13.31
N ILE A 53 8.13 -1.80 -13.87
CA ILE A 53 7.55 -2.24 -15.14
C ILE A 53 7.90 -1.31 -16.30
N ASN A 54 8.62 -0.24 -16.03
CA ASN A 54 9.12 0.76 -16.99
C ASN A 54 8.02 1.30 -17.92
N LYS A 55 6.85 1.59 -17.36
CA LYS A 55 5.74 2.20 -18.12
C LYS A 55 4.78 2.94 -17.20
N LYS A 56 3.96 3.81 -17.81
CA LYS A 56 2.86 4.47 -17.13
C LYS A 56 1.78 3.45 -16.81
N ASN A 57 1.20 3.57 -15.62
CA ASN A 57 0.16 2.67 -15.14
C ASN A 57 -1.01 3.47 -14.60
N TYR A 58 -2.23 2.99 -14.85
CA TYR A 58 -3.44 3.57 -14.29
C TYR A 58 -3.81 2.81 -13.03
N GLU A 59 -4.00 3.53 -11.93
CA GLU A 59 -4.23 2.91 -10.62
C GLU A 59 -5.14 3.78 -9.77
N PHE A 60 -5.75 3.15 -8.78
CA PHE A 60 -6.36 3.91 -7.70
C PHE A 60 -5.26 4.55 -6.85
N PRO A 61 -5.52 5.73 -6.24
CA PRO A 61 -4.57 6.31 -5.30
C PRO A 61 -4.22 5.30 -4.20
N MET A 62 -2.95 5.22 -3.86
CA MET A 62 -2.47 4.33 -2.82
C MET A 62 -1.21 4.86 -2.17
N GLY A 63 -0.93 4.40 -0.97
CA GLY A 63 0.28 4.74 -0.28
C GLY A 63 0.43 3.94 1.00
N TRP A 64 1.54 4.13 1.68
CA TRP A 64 1.80 3.49 2.96
C TRP A 64 0.92 4.09 4.05
N VAL A 65 0.49 3.23 4.96
CA VAL A 65 -0.10 3.67 6.22
C VAL A 65 1.05 4.09 7.13
N ASP A 66 1.06 5.36 7.56
CA ASP A 66 2.10 5.85 8.45
C ASP A 66 1.93 5.28 9.86
N LYS A 67 3.04 5.21 10.58
CA LYS A 67 3.02 4.70 11.95
C LYS A 67 2.03 5.49 12.81
N GLY A 68 1.12 4.76 13.46
CA GLY A 68 0.10 5.37 14.32
C GLY A 68 -1.13 5.88 13.60
N GLU A 69 -1.17 5.83 12.27
CA GLU A 69 -2.36 6.22 11.52
C GLU A 69 -3.42 5.12 11.53
N THR A 70 -4.67 5.53 11.59
CA THR A 70 -5.80 4.66 11.31
C THR A 70 -6.03 4.54 9.81
N LEU A 71 -6.81 3.55 9.38
CA LEU A 71 -7.24 3.42 7.98
C LEU A 71 -7.92 4.70 7.49
N ILE A 72 -8.79 5.29 8.30
CA ILE A 72 -9.52 6.51 7.95
C ILE A 72 -8.55 7.67 7.71
N GLN A 73 -7.60 7.86 8.61
CA GLN A 73 -6.61 8.93 8.50
C GLN A 73 -5.72 8.76 7.26
N SER A 74 -5.19 7.56 7.05
CA SER A 74 -4.32 7.31 5.89
C SER A 74 -5.08 7.41 4.57
N SER A 75 -6.32 6.94 4.51
CA SER A 75 -7.15 7.05 3.31
C SER A 75 -7.41 8.50 2.93
N LYS A 76 -7.76 9.34 3.90
CA LYS A 76 -7.98 10.77 3.66
C LYS A 76 -6.70 11.48 3.23
N ARG A 77 -5.60 11.19 3.91
CA ARG A 77 -4.29 11.81 3.64
C ARG A 77 -3.80 11.46 2.24
N GLU A 78 -3.78 10.18 1.89
CA GLU A 78 -3.29 9.73 0.58
C GLU A 78 -4.16 10.25 -0.57
N LEU A 79 -5.47 10.30 -0.40
CA LEU A 79 -6.34 10.88 -1.41
C LEU A 79 -5.97 12.33 -1.68
N LEU A 80 -5.79 13.12 -0.63
CA LEU A 80 -5.45 14.54 -0.76
C LEU A 80 -4.07 14.72 -1.38
N GLU A 81 -3.07 13.98 -0.91
CA GLU A 81 -1.69 14.08 -1.39
C GLU A 81 -1.57 13.70 -2.87
N GLU A 82 -2.22 12.64 -3.30
CA GLU A 82 -2.06 12.12 -4.66
C GLU A 82 -2.98 12.78 -5.69
N THR A 83 -4.12 13.29 -5.28
CA THR A 83 -5.12 13.81 -6.22
C THR A 83 -5.50 15.27 -6.02
N GLY A 84 -5.22 15.83 -4.85
CA GLY A 84 -5.71 17.15 -4.46
C GLY A 84 -7.18 17.17 -4.04
N TYR A 85 -7.88 16.05 -4.14
CA TYR A 85 -9.28 15.96 -3.71
C TYR A 85 -9.39 15.69 -2.22
N LYS A 86 -10.37 16.32 -1.59
CA LYS A 86 -10.67 16.12 -0.19
C LYS A 86 -11.78 15.08 -0.03
N SER A 87 -11.64 14.20 0.93
CA SER A 87 -12.68 13.20 1.23
C SER A 87 -13.97 13.90 1.73
N LEU A 88 -15.09 13.60 1.10
CA LEU A 88 -16.42 14.13 1.45
C LEU A 88 -17.24 13.15 2.29
N SER A 89 -16.78 11.92 2.45
CA SER A 89 -17.46 10.94 3.28
C SER A 89 -16.44 10.17 4.12
N MET A 90 -16.94 9.43 5.10
CA MET A 90 -16.09 8.55 5.90
C MET A 90 -15.58 7.40 5.03
N PRO A 91 -14.26 7.18 4.93
CA PRO A 91 -13.73 6.02 4.23
C PRO A 91 -14.26 4.71 4.82
N LYS A 92 -14.72 3.83 3.96
CA LYS A 92 -15.26 2.53 4.34
C LYS A 92 -14.35 1.43 3.81
N LYS A 93 -13.85 0.58 4.72
CA LYS A 93 -13.10 -0.60 4.34
C LYS A 93 -13.99 -1.60 3.61
N ILE A 94 -13.55 -2.09 2.45
CA ILE A 94 -14.29 -3.09 1.68
C ILE A 94 -13.60 -4.44 1.63
N LEU A 95 -12.25 -4.47 1.67
CA LEU A 95 -11.49 -5.71 1.74
C LEU A 95 -10.06 -5.44 2.18
N GLU A 96 -9.37 -6.51 2.55
CA GLU A 96 -7.92 -6.49 2.73
C GLU A 96 -7.31 -7.78 2.17
N TYR A 97 -6.07 -7.70 1.72
CA TYR A 97 -5.38 -8.83 1.13
C TYR A 97 -3.87 -8.65 1.17
N PHE A 98 -3.15 -9.73 0.95
CA PHE A 98 -1.71 -9.71 0.79
C PHE A 98 -1.39 -9.78 -0.71
N PRO A 99 -0.86 -8.72 -1.34
CA PRO A 99 -0.66 -8.70 -2.80
C PRO A 99 0.45 -9.63 -3.27
N ASP A 100 1.44 -9.89 -2.45
CA ASP A 100 2.56 -10.76 -2.81
C ASP A 100 3.07 -11.53 -1.58
N PRO A 101 2.24 -12.45 -1.03
CA PRO A 101 2.56 -13.09 0.24
C PRO A 101 3.80 -13.99 0.19
N GLY A 102 4.24 -14.40 -1.00
CA GLY A 102 5.44 -15.20 -1.15
C GLY A 102 6.74 -14.40 -1.05
N ARG A 103 6.69 -13.07 -1.18
CA ARG A 103 7.89 -12.23 -1.21
C ARG A 103 7.81 -10.98 -0.35
N ASN A 104 6.63 -10.58 0.06
CA ASN A 104 6.41 -9.33 0.75
C ASN A 104 5.42 -9.51 1.89
N SER A 105 5.73 -8.95 3.05
CA SER A 105 4.90 -9.07 4.25
C SER A 105 3.75 -8.06 4.30
N ARG A 106 3.72 -7.08 3.37
CA ARG A 106 2.71 -6.02 3.42
C ARG A 106 1.30 -6.55 3.18
N LYS A 107 0.37 -5.91 3.84
CA LYS A 107 -1.05 -6.07 3.62
C LYS A 107 -1.59 -4.83 2.93
N CYS A 108 -2.50 -5.00 1.97
CA CYS A 108 -3.23 -3.91 1.35
C CYS A 108 -4.65 -3.87 1.90
N VAL A 109 -5.07 -2.69 2.31
CA VAL A 109 -6.44 -2.44 2.77
C VAL A 109 -7.12 -1.52 1.76
N VAL A 110 -8.26 -1.93 1.24
CA VAL A 110 -9.01 -1.16 0.24
C VAL A 110 -10.16 -0.44 0.91
N SER A 111 -10.23 0.86 0.70
CA SER A 111 -11.33 1.70 1.18
C SER A 111 -12.05 2.40 0.04
N ILE A 112 -13.32 2.69 0.22
CA ILE A 112 -14.12 3.47 -0.71
C ILE A 112 -14.62 4.72 -0.02
N GLN A 113 -14.63 5.85 -0.73
CA GLN A 113 -15.06 7.13 -0.18
C GLN A 113 -15.49 8.10 -1.29
N LYS A 114 -16.39 9.00 -0.97
CA LYS A 114 -16.74 10.11 -1.85
C LYS A 114 -15.72 11.23 -1.75
N ALA A 115 -15.47 11.87 -2.86
CA ALA A 115 -14.52 12.97 -2.95
C ALA A 115 -15.07 14.13 -3.79
#